data_70a22c6f87e22ef3a6b91e7d72267a5b
#
_entry.id   70a22c6f87e22ef3a6b91e7d72267a5b
#
_cell.length_a   1.000
_cell.length_b   1.000
_cell.length_c   1.000
_cell.angle_alpha   90.00
_cell.angle_beta   90.00
_cell.angle_gamma   90.00
#
_symmetry.space_group_name_H-M   'P 1'
#
loop_
_entity.id
_entity.type
_entity.pdbx_description
1 polymer ?
#
loop_
_entity_poly.entity_id
_entity_poly.type
_entity_poly.pdbx_seq_one_letter_code
_entity_poly.pdbx_strand_id
1 'polypeptide(L)'
;TARLYQMEATSTVEVVAGSPYEFLFANDILVRSGSPLQLEPDLVDINGYSMNPNLAGSQLWFVENGSINNTGYYYASNPGVWNVTVSAGPVSGTGTIRVVPADATASSLAIIPNEDVYYAGEMYELASLRTDNLGFSGLITPPITNFTVSSGTLSQENGRVYWTPMTMGVHTISVDDSGI
;
A
#
# COMPACT_ATOMS: atom_id res chain seq x y z
N THR A 1 45.34 -50.89 -5.15
CA THR A 1 44.16 -50.16 -4.60
C THR A 1 44.09 -48.80 -5.30
N ALA A 2 43.22 -48.67 -6.31
CA ALA A 2 43.00 -47.38 -6.98
C ALA A 2 42.08 -46.54 -6.06
N ARG A 3 42.53 -45.39 -5.59
CA ARG A 3 41.68 -44.38 -4.95
C ARG A 3 41.08 -43.52 -6.07
N LEU A 4 39.78 -43.62 -6.26
CA LEU A 4 39.02 -42.61 -7.00
C LEU A 4 38.95 -41.36 -6.12
N TYR A 5 39.59 -40.28 -6.57
CA TYR A 5 39.36 -38.96 -6.00
C TYR A 5 38.04 -38.45 -6.56
N GLN A 6 37.05 -38.26 -5.69
CA GLN A 6 35.87 -37.49 -6.07
C GLN A 6 36.29 -36.03 -6.22
N MET A 7 36.20 -35.53 -7.43
CA MET A 7 36.35 -34.10 -7.70
C MET A 7 35.00 -33.45 -7.67
N GLU A 8 34.77 -32.57 -6.70
CA GLU A 8 33.59 -31.72 -6.63
C GLU A 8 33.96 -30.36 -7.21
N ALA A 9 33.08 -29.86 -8.10
CA ALA A 9 33.12 -28.48 -8.57
C ALA A 9 31.82 -27.78 -8.17
N THR A 10 31.96 -26.63 -7.55
CA THR A 10 30.79 -25.76 -7.22
C THR A 10 30.89 -24.53 -8.09
N SER A 11 29.70 -24.10 -8.58
CA SER A 11 29.57 -22.85 -9.33
C SER A 11 28.46 -22.02 -8.66
N THR A 12 28.71 -20.72 -8.55
CA THR A 12 27.70 -19.76 -8.09
C THR A 12 27.01 -19.18 -9.32
N VAL A 13 25.69 -19.24 -9.32
CA VAL A 13 24.86 -18.64 -10.37
C VAL A 13 24.06 -17.51 -9.75
N GLU A 14 24.21 -16.31 -10.27
CA GLU A 14 23.34 -15.18 -9.94
C GLU A 14 22.18 -15.14 -10.91
N VAL A 15 20.96 -15.13 -10.37
CA VAL A 15 19.73 -14.94 -11.14
C VAL A 15 19.28 -13.50 -10.94
N VAL A 16 19.21 -12.76 -12.03
CA VAL A 16 18.78 -11.36 -12.04
C VAL A 16 17.43 -11.23 -12.76
N ALA A 17 16.70 -10.13 -12.47
CA ALA A 17 15.48 -9.81 -13.20
C ALA A 17 15.72 -9.71 -14.70
N GLY A 18 14.71 -10.03 -15.49
CA GLY A 18 14.74 -9.99 -16.95
C GLY A 18 14.76 -8.57 -17.53
N SER A 19 14.24 -8.42 -18.74
CA SER A 19 14.05 -7.09 -19.34
C SER A 19 12.82 -6.40 -18.74
N PRO A 20 12.82 -5.03 -18.67
CA PRO A 20 11.66 -4.26 -18.25
C PRO A 20 10.40 -4.64 -19.06
N TYR A 21 9.29 -4.85 -18.36
CA TYR A 21 8.04 -5.30 -18.97
C TYR A 21 6.87 -4.34 -18.68
N GLU A 22 6.65 -3.96 -17.41
CA GLU A 22 5.50 -3.16 -17.00
C GLU A 22 5.81 -2.32 -15.76
N PHE A 23 5.12 -1.17 -15.62
CA PHE A 23 5.07 -0.40 -14.38
C PHE A 23 3.80 -0.77 -13.60
N LEU A 24 3.96 -1.14 -12.33
CA LEU A 24 2.86 -1.47 -11.41
C LEU A 24 2.68 -0.34 -10.39
N PHE A 25 1.48 0.18 -10.31
CA PHE A 25 1.10 1.13 -9.26
C PHE A 25 0.58 0.41 -8.02
N ALA A 26 0.81 1.01 -6.86
CA ALA A 26 0.15 0.58 -5.63
C ALA A 26 -1.38 0.67 -5.80
N ASN A 27 -2.10 -0.23 -5.15
CA ASN A 27 -3.55 -0.13 -5.05
C ASN A 27 -3.93 1.03 -4.11
N ASP A 28 -5.10 1.64 -4.36
CA ASP A 28 -5.72 2.63 -3.46
C ASP A 28 -4.85 3.86 -3.15
N ILE A 29 -4.23 4.44 -4.17
CA ILE A 29 -3.52 5.72 -4.02
C ILE A 29 -4.53 6.81 -3.65
N LEU A 30 -4.35 7.39 -2.46
CA LEU A 30 -5.23 8.43 -1.91
C LEU A 30 -4.46 9.74 -1.72
N VAL A 31 -5.05 10.85 -2.15
CA VAL A 31 -4.48 12.19 -1.96
C VAL A 31 -5.60 13.22 -1.76
N ARG A 32 -5.30 14.32 -1.07
CA ARG A 32 -6.22 15.45 -0.94
C ARG A 32 -6.07 16.42 -2.11
N SER A 33 -7.17 17.02 -2.53
CA SER A 33 -7.17 18.12 -3.49
C SER A 33 -6.25 19.25 -3.01
N GLY A 34 -5.42 19.78 -3.91
CA GLY A 34 -4.41 20.79 -3.59
C GLY A 34 -3.12 20.25 -2.93
N SER A 35 -3.02 18.94 -2.67
CA SER A 35 -1.85 18.35 -2.05
C SER A 35 -0.93 17.69 -3.08
N PRO A 36 0.40 17.72 -2.84
CA PRO A 36 1.36 17.00 -3.64
C PRO A 36 1.45 15.53 -3.21
N LEU A 37 1.83 14.67 -4.16
CA LEU A 37 2.09 13.26 -3.94
C LEU A 37 3.21 12.78 -4.87
N GLN A 38 4.22 12.12 -4.33
CA GLN A 38 5.22 11.42 -5.14
C GLN A 38 4.67 10.04 -5.53
N LEU A 39 4.60 9.78 -6.82
CA LEU A 39 4.22 8.48 -7.36
C LEU A 39 5.47 7.66 -7.66
N GLU A 40 5.50 6.45 -7.15
CA GLU A 40 6.64 5.54 -7.27
C GLU A 40 6.13 4.15 -7.71
N PRO A 41 5.80 3.97 -9.00
CA PRO A 41 5.41 2.66 -9.49
C PRO A 41 6.62 1.72 -9.54
N ASP A 42 6.38 0.46 -9.23
CA ASP A 42 7.38 -0.59 -9.40
C ASP A 42 7.56 -0.94 -10.88
N LEU A 43 8.81 -0.97 -11.34
CA LEU A 43 9.14 -1.56 -12.62
C LEU A 43 9.34 -3.06 -12.43
N VAL A 44 8.67 -3.88 -13.23
CA VAL A 44 8.80 -5.34 -13.14
C VAL A 44 9.16 -5.97 -14.49
N ASP A 45 9.76 -7.15 -14.44
CA ASP A 45 9.92 -8.01 -15.62
C ASP A 45 8.65 -8.82 -15.88
N ILE A 46 8.64 -9.63 -16.96
CA ILE A 46 7.50 -10.47 -17.35
C ILE A 46 7.10 -11.51 -16.29
N ASN A 47 7.99 -11.81 -15.35
CA ASN A 47 7.74 -12.75 -14.25
C ASN A 47 7.33 -12.04 -12.95
N GLY A 48 7.22 -10.71 -12.97
CA GLY A 48 6.85 -9.89 -11.82
C GLY A 48 7.98 -9.56 -10.84
N TYR A 49 9.25 -9.80 -11.22
CA TYR A 49 10.39 -9.42 -10.38
C TYR A 49 10.67 -7.92 -10.48
N SER A 50 10.70 -7.25 -9.33
CA SER A 50 10.96 -5.80 -9.24
C SER A 50 12.37 -5.46 -9.73
N MET A 51 12.47 -4.33 -10.41
CA MET A 51 13.67 -3.81 -11.04
C MET A 51 13.87 -2.34 -10.67
N ASN A 52 15.09 -1.84 -10.87
CA ASN A 52 15.32 -0.40 -10.76
C ASN A 52 14.54 0.36 -11.86
N PRO A 53 13.65 1.30 -11.51
CA PRO A 53 12.83 2.03 -12.49
C PRO A 53 13.63 2.77 -13.57
N ASN A 54 14.87 3.14 -13.27
CA ASN A 54 15.77 3.81 -14.23
C ASN A 54 16.18 2.91 -15.41
N LEU A 55 16.03 1.60 -15.29
CA LEU A 55 16.35 0.66 -16.38
C LEU A 55 15.39 0.77 -17.57
N ALA A 56 14.19 1.30 -17.36
CA ALA A 56 13.23 1.55 -18.44
C ALA A 56 13.60 2.80 -19.28
N GLY A 57 14.47 3.67 -18.76
CA GLY A 57 14.85 4.93 -19.40
C GLY A 57 14.02 6.12 -18.94
N SER A 58 13.94 7.17 -19.76
CA SER A 58 13.21 8.39 -19.43
C SER A 58 11.71 8.12 -19.36
N GLN A 59 11.10 8.49 -18.24
CA GLN A 59 9.68 8.32 -18.00
C GLN A 59 8.87 9.51 -18.52
N LEU A 60 7.76 9.22 -19.16
CA LEU A 60 6.71 10.16 -19.56
C LEU A 60 5.48 9.87 -18.72
N TRP A 61 4.96 10.91 -18.08
CA TRP A 61 3.82 10.82 -17.19
C TRP A 61 2.61 11.53 -17.76
N PHE A 62 1.44 10.95 -17.55
CA PHE A 62 0.15 11.54 -17.88
C PHE A 62 -0.84 11.30 -16.74
N VAL A 63 -1.71 12.27 -16.50
CA VAL A 63 -2.80 12.18 -15.52
C VAL A 63 -4.05 12.89 -16.07
N GLU A 64 -5.22 12.31 -15.81
CA GLU A 64 -6.49 12.85 -16.28
C GLU A 64 -6.92 14.12 -15.55
N ASN A 65 -6.46 14.31 -14.30
CA ASN A 65 -6.80 15.48 -13.49
C ASN A 65 -5.62 15.90 -12.61
N GLY A 66 -5.44 17.21 -12.43
CA GLY A 66 -4.29 17.77 -11.74
C GLY A 66 -3.11 17.99 -12.68
N SER A 67 -1.91 17.99 -12.14
CA SER A 67 -0.67 18.09 -12.88
C SER A 67 0.36 17.09 -12.38
N ILE A 68 1.22 16.61 -13.27
CA ILE A 68 2.30 15.70 -12.94
C ILE A 68 3.56 16.11 -13.69
N ASN A 69 4.71 16.03 -13.03
CA ASN A 69 5.98 16.30 -13.69
C ASN A 69 6.66 15.01 -14.17
N ASN A 70 7.80 15.15 -14.82
CA ASN A 70 8.57 14.03 -15.39
C ASN A 70 9.27 13.15 -14.34
N THR A 71 9.21 13.52 -13.05
CA THR A 71 9.71 12.71 -11.94
C THR A 71 8.59 11.99 -11.18
N GLY A 72 7.33 12.06 -11.67
CA GLY A 72 6.19 11.44 -11.01
C GLY A 72 5.63 12.25 -9.83
N TYR A 73 6.01 13.53 -9.69
CA TYR A 73 5.46 14.38 -8.64
C TYR A 73 4.13 14.95 -9.09
N TYR A 74 3.06 14.44 -8.51
CA TYR A 74 1.67 14.73 -8.82
C TYR A 74 1.11 15.81 -7.90
N TYR A 75 0.36 16.75 -8.45
CA TYR A 75 -0.46 17.72 -7.73
C TYR A 75 -1.93 17.45 -8.00
N ALA A 76 -2.65 17.05 -6.95
CA ALA A 76 -4.07 16.77 -7.02
C ALA A 76 -4.89 18.05 -7.25
N SER A 77 -5.88 17.99 -8.12
CA SER A 77 -6.80 19.10 -8.40
C SER A 77 -8.21 18.78 -7.91
N ASN A 78 -9.08 18.32 -8.79
CA ASN A 78 -10.47 18.09 -8.44
C ASN A 78 -10.69 16.73 -7.76
N PRO A 79 -11.58 16.64 -6.75
CA PRO A 79 -11.99 15.37 -6.18
C PRO A 79 -12.56 14.42 -7.22
N GLY A 80 -12.32 13.12 -7.04
CA GLY A 80 -12.75 12.08 -7.96
C GLY A 80 -11.75 10.93 -8.03
N VAL A 81 -11.99 10.00 -8.95
CA VAL A 81 -11.08 8.89 -9.26
C VAL A 81 -10.51 9.13 -10.65
N TRP A 82 -9.20 9.20 -10.76
CA TRP A 82 -8.49 9.62 -11.97
C TRP A 82 -7.42 8.62 -12.34
N ASN A 83 -7.26 8.37 -13.64
CA ASN A 83 -6.18 7.53 -14.13
C ASN A 83 -4.87 8.31 -14.18
N VAL A 84 -3.79 7.60 -13.85
CA VAL A 84 -2.41 8.01 -14.06
C VAL A 84 -1.71 6.97 -14.91
N THR A 85 -0.92 7.41 -15.87
CA THR A 85 -0.13 6.54 -16.72
C THR A 85 1.33 6.98 -16.70
N VAL A 86 2.23 6.03 -16.64
CA VAL A 86 3.66 6.21 -16.88
C VAL A 86 4.09 5.36 -18.06
N SER A 87 4.98 5.88 -18.89
CA SER A 87 5.56 5.13 -19.99
C SER A 87 7.07 5.45 -20.14
N ALA A 88 7.84 4.45 -20.56
CA ALA A 88 9.25 4.60 -20.89
C ALA A 88 9.57 3.69 -22.09
N GLY A 89 9.67 4.26 -23.28
CA GLY A 89 9.77 3.49 -24.52
C GLY A 89 8.58 2.54 -24.70
N PRO A 90 8.78 1.23 -24.85
CA PRO A 90 7.70 0.27 -25.03
C PRO A 90 7.02 -0.16 -23.71
N VAL A 91 7.58 0.22 -22.56
CA VAL A 91 7.09 -0.16 -21.23
C VAL A 91 6.12 0.88 -20.72
N SER A 92 4.99 0.45 -20.19
CA SER A 92 4.00 1.36 -19.62
C SER A 92 3.27 0.71 -18.43
N GLY A 93 2.59 1.54 -17.64
CA GLY A 93 1.68 1.12 -16.60
C GLY A 93 0.62 2.17 -16.34
N THR A 94 -0.55 1.73 -15.91
CA THR A 94 -1.66 2.61 -15.54
C THR A 94 -2.15 2.26 -14.14
N GLY A 95 -2.33 3.29 -13.32
CA GLY A 95 -2.91 3.18 -11.99
C GLY A 95 -4.09 4.13 -11.84
N THR A 96 -4.73 4.08 -10.66
CA THR A 96 -5.80 4.99 -10.30
C THR A 96 -5.42 5.77 -9.04
N ILE A 97 -5.77 7.06 -9.03
CA ILE A 97 -5.59 7.96 -7.89
C ILE A 97 -6.97 8.42 -7.45
N ARG A 98 -7.28 8.25 -6.18
CA ARG A 98 -8.46 8.83 -5.58
C ARG A 98 -8.11 10.16 -4.93
N VAL A 99 -8.69 11.23 -5.45
CA VAL A 99 -8.57 12.58 -4.91
C VAL A 99 -9.80 12.86 -4.05
N VAL A 100 -9.59 13.17 -2.78
CA VAL A 100 -10.65 13.59 -1.86
C VAL A 100 -10.60 15.12 -1.67
N PRO A 101 -11.72 15.77 -1.28
CA PRO A 101 -11.72 17.18 -0.98
C PRO A 101 -10.65 17.58 0.04
N ALA A 102 -10.08 18.76 -0.09
CA ALA A 102 -9.06 19.28 0.83
C ALA A 102 -9.56 19.37 2.28
N ASP A 103 -10.83 19.66 2.45
CA ASP A 103 -11.56 19.76 3.72
C ASP A 103 -12.33 18.47 4.07
N ALA A 104 -12.05 17.36 3.36
CA ALA A 104 -12.75 16.10 3.59
C ALA A 104 -12.54 15.64 5.04
N THR A 105 -13.60 15.71 5.80
CA THR A 105 -13.68 15.07 7.10
C THR A 105 -14.21 13.65 6.91
N ALA A 106 -13.78 12.72 7.75
CA ALA A 106 -14.38 11.39 7.76
C ALA A 106 -15.88 11.52 8.04
N SER A 107 -16.73 10.99 7.14
CA SER A 107 -18.18 10.96 7.37
C SER A 107 -18.58 9.74 8.21
N SER A 108 -17.80 8.69 8.17
CA SER A 108 -17.96 7.51 9.01
C SER A 108 -16.60 6.80 9.20
N LEU A 109 -16.52 6.08 10.30
CA LEU A 109 -15.36 5.27 10.65
C LEU A 109 -15.86 3.89 11.11
N ALA A 110 -15.34 2.83 10.56
CA ALA A 110 -15.61 1.47 11.00
C ALA A 110 -14.28 0.74 11.28
N ILE A 111 -14.26 -0.07 12.30
CA ILE A 111 -13.09 -0.91 12.64
C ILE A 111 -13.19 -2.21 11.84
N ILE A 112 -12.06 -2.64 11.30
CA ILE A 112 -11.92 -3.89 10.54
C ILE A 112 -10.86 -4.74 11.27
N PRO A 113 -11.06 -6.06 11.44
CA PRO A 113 -12.21 -6.85 11.04
C PRO A 113 -13.45 -6.57 11.90
N ASN A 114 -14.62 -6.75 11.34
CA ASN A 114 -15.90 -6.67 12.05
C ASN A 114 -16.51 -8.08 12.08
N GLU A 115 -15.93 -8.92 12.93
CA GLU A 115 -16.35 -10.30 13.13
C GLU A 115 -17.37 -10.40 14.26
N ASP A 116 -18.28 -11.35 14.19
CA ASP A 116 -19.24 -11.60 15.26
C ASP A 116 -18.59 -12.27 16.48
N VAL A 117 -17.49 -12.98 16.28
CA VAL A 117 -16.78 -13.72 17.32
C VAL A 117 -15.27 -13.65 17.13
N TYR A 118 -14.56 -13.37 18.22
CA TYR A 118 -13.11 -13.37 18.32
C TYR A 118 -12.66 -14.39 19.34
N TYR A 119 -11.55 -15.09 19.10
CA TYR A 119 -11.02 -16.11 20.00
C TYR A 119 -9.93 -15.51 20.89
N ALA A 120 -10.01 -15.78 22.20
CA ALA A 120 -9.02 -15.31 23.14
C ALA A 120 -7.65 -15.95 22.85
N GLY A 121 -6.60 -15.13 22.84
CA GLY A 121 -5.24 -15.55 22.54
C GLY A 121 -4.87 -15.52 21.06
N GLU A 122 -5.81 -15.34 20.15
CA GLU A 122 -5.54 -15.14 18.73
C GLU A 122 -5.29 -13.67 18.40
N MET A 123 -4.48 -13.42 17.38
CA MET A 123 -4.07 -12.07 16.97
C MET A 123 -4.87 -11.63 15.76
N TYR A 124 -5.50 -10.47 15.84
CA TYR A 124 -6.35 -9.88 14.78
C TYR A 124 -5.76 -8.56 14.34
N GLU A 125 -5.55 -8.41 13.01
CA GLU A 125 -5.12 -7.14 12.43
C GLU A 125 -6.26 -6.12 12.52
N LEU A 126 -5.95 -4.92 13.01
CA LEU A 126 -6.88 -3.81 13.11
C LEU A 126 -6.59 -2.77 12.03
N ALA A 127 -7.63 -2.37 11.33
CA ALA A 127 -7.62 -1.22 10.45
C ALA A 127 -8.93 -0.44 10.63
N SER A 128 -8.97 0.78 10.18
CA SER A 128 -10.22 1.53 10.09
C SER A 128 -10.66 1.69 8.64
N LEU A 129 -11.94 1.50 8.39
CA LEU A 129 -12.56 1.87 7.12
C LEU A 129 -13.04 3.32 7.24
N ARG A 130 -12.39 4.21 6.54
CA ARG A 130 -12.76 5.62 6.49
C ARG A 130 -13.61 5.89 5.26
N THR A 131 -14.75 6.55 5.45
CA THR A 131 -15.60 7.01 4.36
C THR A 131 -15.63 8.54 4.39
N ASP A 132 -15.32 9.17 3.26
CA ASP A 132 -15.39 10.63 3.13
C ASP A 132 -16.81 11.14 2.86
N ASN A 133 -16.94 12.47 2.79
CA ASN A 133 -18.22 13.14 2.54
C ASN A 133 -18.77 12.94 1.11
N LEU A 134 -17.99 12.33 0.23
CA LEU A 134 -18.40 11.95 -1.14
C LEU A 134 -18.81 10.48 -1.22
N GLY A 135 -18.70 9.72 -0.11
CA GLY A 135 -19.04 8.30 -0.06
C GLY A 135 -17.92 7.37 -0.52
N PHE A 136 -16.70 7.86 -0.74
CA PHE A 136 -15.56 7.01 -1.04
C PHE A 136 -14.99 6.41 0.25
N SER A 137 -14.81 5.10 0.24
CA SER A 137 -14.27 4.38 1.38
C SER A 137 -12.87 3.84 1.09
N GLY A 138 -12.01 3.86 2.08
CA GLY A 138 -10.67 3.30 2.01
C GLY A 138 -10.21 2.79 3.37
N LEU A 139 -9.46 1.68 3.37
CA LEU A 139 -8.81 1.19 4.57
C LEU A 139 -7.61 2.07 4.90
N ILE A 140 -7.49 2.41 6.17
CA ILE A 140 -6.34 3.09 6.74
C ILE A 140 -5.88 2.32 7.97
N THR A 141 -4.60 2.38 8.28
CA THR A 141 -4.04 1.85 9.52
C THR A 141 -3.56 3.02 10.38
N PRO A 142 -4.39 3.52 11.29
CA PRO A 142 -3.96 4.56 12.23
C PRO A 142 -2.81 4.08 13.09
N PRO A 143 -1.98 4.98 13.65
CA PRO A 143 -0.98 4.61 14.65
C PRO A 143 -1.59 3.83 15.82
N ILE A 144 -0.82 2.92 16.43
CA ILE A 144 -1.29 2.11 17.56
C ILE A 144 -1.84 2.98 18.71
N THR A 145 -1.31 4.19 18.89
CA THR A 145 -1.73 5.15 19.91
C THR A 145 -3.16 5.64 19.73
N ASN A 146 -3.72 5.48 18.54
CA ASN A 146 -5.08 5.90 18.22
C ASN A 146 -6.11 4.82 18.57
N PHE A 147 -5.66 3.60 18.85
CA PHE A 147 -6.54 2.51 19.26
C PHE A 147 -6.65 2.40 20.77
N THR A 148 -7.86 2.14 21.25
CA THR A 148 -8.16 1.84 22.63
C THR A 148 -8.97 0.56 22.70
N VAL A 149 -8.60 -0.35 23.57
CA VAL A 149 -9.28 -1.64 23.80
C VAL A 149 -9.66 -1.78 25.25
N SER A 150 -10.86 -2.31 25.52
CA SER A 150 -11.32 -2.53 26.90
C SER A 150 -10.61 -3.72 27.57
N SER A 151 -10.06 -4.64 26.80
CA SER A 151 -9.29 -5.81 27.30
C SER A 151 -8.41 -6.36 26.17
N GLY A 152 -7.35 -7.06 26.56
CA GLY A 152 -6.37 -7.61 25.64
C GLY A 152 -5.17 -6.70 25.46
N THR A 153 -4.33 -7.03 24.49
CA THR A 153 -3.09 -6.29 24.18
C THR A 153 -3.11 -5.77 22.76
N LEU A 154 -2.56 -4.58 22.56
CA LEU A 154 -2.25 -4.04 21.25
C LEU A 154 -0.76 -4.21 20.95
N SER A 155 -0.44 -4.58 19.72
CA SER A 155 0.93 -4.64 19.22
C SER A 155 1.00 -4.01 17.83
N GLN A 156 2.20 -3.59 17.42
CA GLN A 156 2.43 -3.05 16.09
C GLN A 156 3.64 -3.74 15.46
N GLU A 157 3.45 -4.26 14.25
CA GLU A 157 4.49 -4.90 13.45
C GLU A 157 4.38 -4.45 11.99
N ASN A 158 5.48 -4.05 11.39
CA ASN A 158 5.55 -3.63 9.98
C ASN A 158 4.49 -2.59 9.57
N GLY A 159 4.20 -1.63 10.46
CA GLY A 159 3.20 -0.59 10.22
C GLY A 159 1.74 -1.03 10.39
N ARG A 160 1.49 -2.29 10.75
CA ARG A 160 0.16 -2.84 11.04
C ARG A 160 -0.08 -2.91 12.53
N VAL A 161 -1.31 -2.70 12.95
CA VAL A 161 -1.73 -2.78 14.34
C VAL A 161 -2.51 -4.07 14.56
N TYR A 162 -2.23 -4.75 15.67
CA TYR A 162 -2.87 -6.01 16.02
C TYR A 162 -3.45 -5.93 17.42
N TRP A 163 -4.58 -6.60 17.61
CA TRP A 163 -5.22 -6.82 18.89
C TRP A 163 -5.27 -8.30 19.23
N THR A 164 -4.93 -8.64 20.46
CA THR A 164 -5.05 -9.99 21.00
C THR A 164 -5.97 -9.96 22.22
N PRO A 165 -7.24 -10.43 22.11
CA PRO A 165 -8.13 -10.56 23.26
C PRO A 165 -7.58 -11.59 24.24
N MET A 166 -7.60 -11.27 25.54
CA MET A 166 -7.03 -12.14 26.59
C MET A 166 -8.10 -12.80 27.45
N THR A 167 -9.33 -12.32 27.40
CA THR A 167 -10.43 -12.79 28.24
C THR A 167 -11.69 -12.99 27.42
N MET A 168 -12.54 -13.91 27.85
CA MET A 168 -13.89 -14.07 27.29
C MET A 168 -14.79 -12.93 27.73
N GLY A 169 -15.72 -12.55 26.88
CA GLY A 169 -16.72 -11.52 27.16
C GLY A 169 -16.89 -10.56 26.00
N VAL A 170 -17.66 -9.51 26.23
CA VAL A 170 -17.85 -8.43 25.27
C VAL A 170 -16.74 -7.39 25.48
N HIS A 171 -16.03 -7.08 24.42
CA HIS A 171 -14.95 -6.09 24.42
C HIS A 171 -15.28 -4.94 23.51
N THR A 172 -14.82 -3.75 23.89
CA THR A 172 -14.92 -2.56 23.05
C THR A 172 -13.56 -2.24 22.45
N ILE A 173 -13.53 -2.00 21.17
CA ILE A 173 -12.40 -1.43 20.45
C ILE A 173 -12.83 -0.06 19.96
N SER A 174 -12.04 0.95 20.21
CA SER A 174 -12.25 2.30 19.70
C SER A 174 -11.02 2.76 18.94
N VAL A 175 -11.22 3.54 17.91
CA VAL A 175 -10.15 4.19 17.16
C VAL A 175 -10.47 5.68 17.06
N ASP A 176 -9.47 6.50 17.35
CA ASP A 176 -9.49 7.94 17.12
C ASP A 176 -8.67 8.23 15.88
N ASP A 177 -9.34 8.72 14.84
CA ASP A 177 -8.74 9.09 13.57
C ASP A 177 -8.91 10.59 13.31
N SER A 178 -8.62 11.39 14.32
CA SER A 178 -8.74 12.86 14.28
C SER A 178 -7.67 13.55 13.43
N GLY A 179 -6.83 12.80 12.75
CA GLY A 179 -5.68 13.34 12.04
C GLY A 179 -5.41 12.72 10.67
N ILE A 180 -5.97 13.28 9.64
CA ILE A 180 -5.25 13.45 8.37
C ILE A 180 -5.29 14.93 8.03
#